data_6acaf855c35afbcd91079f19775f2bf2
#
_entry.id   6acaf855c35afbcd91079f19775f2bf2
#
_cell.length_a   1.000
_cell.length_b   1.000
_cell.length_c   1.000
_cell.angle_alpha   90.00
_cell.angle_beta   90.00
_cell.angle_gamma   90.00
#
_symmetry.space_group_name_H-M   'P 1'
#
loop_
_entity.id
_entity.type
_entity.pdbx_description
1 polymer ?
#
loop_
_entity_poly.entity_id
_entity_poly.type
_entity_poly.pdbx_seq_one_letter_code
_entity_poly.pdbx_strand_id
1 'polypeptide(L)'
;MNYVPKNIRPATNLQVGNGGFVASRGITRDTMEFYGVKTYSDADGPVKQEYVYPSGGKKIRYYPKAFSTEGLRSDELFGMNLWNAGSARFVTVTEGEVDAMSAYQMLKGNYTNPVVSLPSATPSKALWEKCSSWLDSFEKIILSVDNDEAGNAIAAKMSNLFPNKVYRVPHDKYKDANEFLEARQAQAFKNAWYGAKKFVPENILNTSDQFLSLYRDTPEHQYVPTGIQALDDKIMGLMQ
;
A
#
# COMPACT_ATOMS: atom_id res chain seq x y z
N MET A 1 21.22 16.99 -10.44
CA MET A 1 21.45 17.70 -9.15
C MET A 1 20.52 17.08 -8.13
N ASN A 2 21.07 16.51 -7.06
CA ASN A 2 20.25 15.90 -6.00
C ASN A 2 19.61 17.03 -5.19
N TYR A 3 18.27 17.11 -5.22
CA TYR A 3 17.54 18.09 -4.43
C TYR A 3 17.64 17.71 -2.96
N VAL A 4 18.26 18.60 -2.16
CA VAL A 4 18.31 18.47 -0.70
C VAL A 4 17.28 19.45 -0.13
N PRO A 5 16.25 18.97 0.62
CA PRO A 5 15.22 19.84 1.17
C PRO A 5 15.78 20.90 2.13
N LYS A 6 15.23 22.12 2.11
CA LYS A 6 15.76 23.28 2.88
C LYS A 6 15.62 23.16 4.41
N ASN A 7 14.79 22.25 4.93
CA ASN A 7 14.51 22.09 6.36
C ASN A 7 15.22 20.88 6.98
N ILE A 8 16.43 20.62 6.55
CA ILE A 8 17.23 19.53 7.11
C ILE A 8 18.18 20.10 8.16
N ARG A 9 18.35 19.36 9.26
CA ARG A 9 19.40 19.64 10.20
C ARG A 9 20.78 19.55 9.50
N PRO A 10 21.61 20.59 9.51
CA PRO A 10 22.97 20.49 8.97
C PRO A 10 23.72 19.37 9.69
N ALA A 11 24.26 18.43 8.95
CA ALA A 11 25.00 17.33 9.54
C ALA A 11 26.49 17.63 9.53
N THR A 12 27.12 17.53 10.68
CA THR A 12 28.57 17.54 10.84
C THR A 12 29.04 16.13 11.17
N ASN A 13 30.02 15.61 10.39
CA ASN A 13 30.65 14.30 10.61
C ASN A 13 29.66 13.12 10.65
N LEU A 14 28.93 12.90 9.55
CA LEU A 14 28.03 11.76 9.40
C LEU A 14 28.78 10.44 9.61
N GLN A 15 28.36 9.67 10.59
CA GLN A 15 28.86 8.32 10.84
C GLN A 15 27.80 7.28 10.43
N VAL A 16 28.26 6.24 9.76
CA VAL A 16 27.48 5.04 9.49
C VAL A 16 27.82 4.05 10.60
N GLY A 17 27.04 4.03 11.69
CA GLY A 17 27.30 3.12 12.82
C GLY A 17 27.06 1.65 12.43
N ASN A 18 27.91 0.73 12.88
CA ASN A 18 27.74 -0.73 12.77
C ASN A 18 27.21 -1.24 11.40
N GLY A 19 27.84 -0.85 10.28
CA GLY A 19 27.38 -1.19 8.93
C GLY A 19 26.14 -0.43 8.46
N GLY A 20 25.69 0.58 9.21
CA GLY A 20 24.57 1.44 8.87
C GLY A 20 23.20 0.95 9.33
N PHE A 21 23.10 -0.26 9.87
CA PHE A 21 21.85 -0.81 10.34
C PHE A 21 21.61 -0.47 11.82
N VAL A 22 20.70 0.44 12.08
CA VAL A 22 20.41 0.97 13.42
C VAL A 22 18.93 0.86 13.70
N ALA A 23 18.57 0.34 14.88
CA ALA A 23 17.17 0.28 15.33
C ALA A 23 16.57 1.69 15.42
N SER A 24 15.36 1.85 14.94
CA SER A 24 14.64 3.14 14.94
C SER A 24 13.14 2.91 14.91
N ARG A 25 12.38 3.74 15.61
CA ARG A 25 10.91 3.69 15.61
C ARG A 25 10.35 2.30 15.94
N GLY A 26 10.89 1.62 16.94
CA GLY A 26 10.51 0.26 17.32
C GLY A 26 11.03 -0.85 16.37
N ILE A 27 11.54 -0.49 15.20
CA ILE A 27 12.08 -1.45 14.23
C ILE A 27 13.48 -1.88 14.68
N THR A 28 13.71 -3.18 14.74
CA THR A 28 14.98 -3.76 15.17
C THR A 28 16.07 -3.61 14.10
N ARG A 29 17.32 -3.70 14.54
CA ARG A 29 18.47 -3.73 13.64
C ARG A 29 18.37 -4.84 12.59
N ASP A 30 17.98 -6.04 12.99
CA ASP A 30 17.84 -7.20 12.09
C ASP A 30 16.82 -6.93 10.97
N THR A 31 15.72 -6.24 11.29
CA THR A 31 14.72 -5.85 10.30
C THR A 31 15.25 -4.79 9.36
N MET A 32 15.98 -3.79 9.87
CA MET A 32 16.64 -2.78 9.05
C MET A 32 17.66 -3.41 8.10
N GLU A 33 18.46 -4.36 8.60
CA GLU A 33 19.44 -5.10 7.81
C GLU A 33 18.78 -5.94 6.73
N PHE A 34 17.72 -6.65 7.08
CA PHE A 34 16.94 -7.46 6.14
C PHE A 34 16.41 -6.65 4.95
N TYR A 35 15.90 -5.43 5.21
CA TYR A 35 15.41 -4.52 4.16
C TYR A 35 16.50 -3.65 3.54
N GLY A 36 17.75 -3.74 4.00
CA GLY A 36 18.86 -2.94 3.50
C GLY A 36 18.76 -1.44 3.85
N VAL A 37 18.04 -1.08 4.90
CA VAL A 37 17.81 0.32 5.31
C VAL A 37 18.93 0.82 6.19
N LYS A 38 19.71 1.78 5.69
CA LYS A 38 20.85 2.37 6.40
C LYS A 38 20.48 3.67 7.06
N THR A 39 20.89 3.83 8.32
CA THR A 39 20.74 5.06 9.09
C THR A 39 22.09 5.75 9.27
N TYR A 40 22.13 7.02 8.98
CA TYR A 40 23.28 7.90 9.18
C TYR A 40 22.99 8.84 10.33
N SER A 41 23.91 8.90 11.27
CA SER A 41 23.78 9.70 12.49
C SER A 41 25.00 10.60 12.67
N ASP A 42 24.84 11.65 13.46
CA ASP A 42 25.91 12.44 14.04
C ASP A 42 25.83 12.38 15.58
N ALA A 43 26.56 13.26 16.27
CA ALA A 43 26.57 13.30 17.73
C ALA A 43 25.20 13.57 18.36
N ASP A 44 24.31 14.26 17.63
CA ASP A 44 22.97 14.63 18.10
C ASP A 44 21.87 13.64 17.69
N GLY A 45 22.21 12.54 17.00
CA GLY A 45 21.30 11.47 16.62
C GLY A 45 21.12 11.28 15.12
N PRO A 46 20.03 10.60 14.69
CA PRO A 46 19.83 10.27 13.29
C PRO A 46 19.60 11.51 12.41
N VAL A 47 20.30 11.55 11.28
CA VAL A 47 20.25 12.63 10.27
C VAL A 47 19.46 12.20 9.07
N LYS A 48 19.75 11.00 8.53
CA LYS A 48 19.03 10.44 7.38
C LYS A 48 18.94 8.92 7.42
N GLN A 49 17.93 8.39 6.72
CA GLN A 49 17.77 6.97 6.41
C GLN A 49 17.67 6.79 4.89
N GLU A 50 18.33 5.77 4.37
CA GLU A 50 18.30 5.40 2.96
C GLU A 50 17.55 4.09 2.80
N TYR A 51 16.47 4.12 2.02
CA TYR A 51 15.65 2.98 1.63
C TYR A 51 16.02 2.59 0.21
N VAL A 52 16.61 1.40 0.02
CA VAL A 52 17.08 0.91 -1.28
C VAL A 52 15.98 0.11 -1.95
N TYR A 53 15.67 0.46 -3.18
CA TYR A 53 14.67 -0.22 -4.01
C TYR A 53 15.31 -1.27 -4.93
N PRO A 54 14.52 -2.18 -5.54
CA PRO A 54 15.04 -3.31 -6.32
C PRO A 54 16.06 -2.95 -7.39
N SER A 55 15.92 -1.84 -8.09
CA SER A 55 16.86 -1.37 -9.13
C SER A 55 18.13 -0.70 -8.57
N GLY A 56 18.25 -0.57 -7.25
CA GLY A 56 19.33 0.18 -6.59
C GLY A 56 19.04 1.66 -6.39
N GLY A 57 17.91 2.16 -6.91
CA GLY A 57 17.43 3.52 -6.60
C GLY A 57 17.10 3.66 -5.14
N LYS A 58 17.17 4.89 -4.63
CA LYS A 58 17.00 5.17 -3.21
C LYS A 58 15.93 6.22 -2.97
N LYS A 59 15.13 6.02 -1.92
CA LYS A 59 14.38 7.05 -1.23
C LYS A 59 15.13 7.42 0.04
N ILE A 60 15.32 8.70 0.29
CA ILE A 60 16.10 9.19 1.43
C ILE A 60 15.17 10.01 2.30
N ARG A 61 15.01 9.57 3.53
CA ARG A 61 14.33 10.31 4.58
C ARG A 61 15.35 11.10 5.39
N TYR A 62 15.15 12.38 5.52
CA TYR A 62 15.91 13.25 6.43
C TYR A 62 15.07 13.55 7.67
N TYR A 63 15.75 13.68 8.80
CA TYR A 63 15.12 14.06 10.04
C TYR A 63 15.04 15.58 10.19
N PRO A 64 13.94 16.16 10.75
CA PRO A 64 12.82 15.41 11.35
C PRO A 64 11.87 14.77 10.33
N LYS A 65 11.56 15.40 9.19
CA LYS A 65 10.65 14.83 8.17
C LYS A 65 10.81 15.56 6.82
N ALA A 66 11.78 15.14 6.02
CA ALA A 66 11.92 15.57 4.63
C ALA A 66 12.34 14.36 3.78
N PHE A 67 12.09 14.40 2.47
CA PHE A 67 12.41 13.30 1.58
C PHE A 67 13.09 13.80 0.31
N SER A 68 14.00 12.98 -0.20
CA SER A 68 14.54 13.09 -1.56
C SER A 68 14.66 11.71 -2.18
N THR A 69 14.97 11.65 -3.47
CA THR A 69 15.18 10.40 -4.20
C THR A 69 16.45 10.48 -5.03
N GLU A 70 17.15 9.35 -5.15
CA GLU A 70 18.33 9.18 -6.00
C GLU A 70 18.11 7.95 -6.90
N GLY A 71 17.94 8.16 -8.20
CA GLY A 71 17.73 7.08 -9.15
C GLY A 71 16.50 6.21 -8.88
N LEU A 72 15.58 6.66 -8.02
CA LEU A 72 14.38 5.92 -7.68
C LEU A 72 13.45 5.81 -8.89
N ARG A 73 13.03 4.60 -9.18
CA ARG A 73 12.00 4.33 -10.18
C ARG A 73 10.62 4.29 -9.52
N SER A 74 9.67 4.98 -10.12
CA SER A 74 8.27 5.00 -9.62
C SER A 74 7.48 3.71 -9.92
N ASP A 75 8.10 2.75 -10.60
CA ASP A 75 7.52 1.49 -11.05
C ASP A 75 7.98 0.28 -10.22
N GLU A 76 8.47 0.50 -9.00
CA GLU A 76 8.97 -0.55 -8.11
C GLU A 76 8.36 -0.47 -6.71
N LEU A 77 8.08 -1.63 -6.10
CA LEU A 77 7.70 -1.74 -4.70
C LEU A 77 8.95 -1.89 -3.83
N PHE A 78 9.00 -1.17 -2.71
CA PHE A 78 10.06 -1.35 -1.72
C PHE A 78 10.01 -2.77 -1.13
N GLY A 79 11.15 -3.44 -1.08
CA GLY A 79 11.29 -4.79 -0.53
C GLY A 79 10.82 -5.92 -1.46
N MET A 80 10.33 -5.62 -2.68
CA MET A 80 9.84 -6.65 -3.61
C MET A 80 10.92 -7.68 -3.98
N ASN A 81 12.17 -7.26 -4.10
CA ASN A 81 13.31 -8.12 -4.42
C ASN A 81 13.69 -9.12 -3.32
N LEU A 82 13.12 -8.99 -2.12
CA LEU A 82 13.34 -9.91 -1.01
C LEU A 82 12.48 -11.18 -1.11
N TRP A 83 11.52 -11.22 -2.03
CA TRP A 83 10.51 -12.25 -2.12
C TRP A 83 10.31 -12.74 -3.55
N ASN A 84 10.34 -14.05 -3.72
CA ASN A 84 9.95 -14.65 -4.99
C ASN A 84 8.42 -14.57 -5.20
N ALA A 85 7.98 -14.48 -6.44
CA ALA A 85 6.58 -14.58 -6.80
C ALA A 85 5.98 -15.89 -6.24
N GLY A 86 4.79 -15.81 -5.61
CA GLY A 86 4.10 -16.97 -5.04
C GLY A 86 4.82 -17.67 -3.89
N SER A 87 5.83 -17.03 -3.27
CA SER A 87 6.60 -17.63 -2.16
C SER A 87 5.78 -17.81 -0.87
N ALA A 88 4.57 -17.26 -0.81
CA ALA A 88 3.61 -17.40 0.29
C ALA A 88 2.20 -17.32 -0.24
N ARG A 89 1.22 -17.64 0.61
CA ARG A 89 -0.21 -17.49 0.25
C ARG A 89 -0.63 -16.02 0.18
N PHE A 90 -0.07 -15.18 1.06
CA PHE A 90 -0.46 -13.78 1.21
C PHE A 90 0.74 -12.86 1.01
N VAL A 91 0.50 -11.69 0.45
CA VAL A 91 1.44 -10.57 0.44
C VAL A 91 0.80 -9.38 1.15
N THR A 92 1.58 -8.68 1.96
CA THR A 92 1.14 -7.44 2.61
C THR A 92 1.70 -6.25 1.85
N VAL A 93 0.84 -5.30 1.52
CA VAL A 93 1.23 -4.03 0.89
C VAL A 93 0.89 -2.89 1.85
N THR A 94 1.88 -2.08 2.17
CA THR A 94 1.74 -0.89 3.03
C THR A 94 1.93 0.39 2.23
N GLU A 95 1.57 1.51 2.81
CA GLU A 95 1.76 2.81 2.17
C GLU A 95 3.22 3.26 2.20
N GLY A 96 3.91 3.06 3.32
CA GLY A 96 5.28 3.53 3.55
C GLY A 96 6.26 2.42 3.93
N GLU A 97 7.55 2.71 3.73
CA GLU A 97 8.66 1.78 3.98
C GLU A 97 8.76 1.39 5.47
N VAL A 98 8.51 2.36 6.34
CA VAL A 98 8.52 2.15 7.80
C VAL A 98 7.42 1.19 8.20
N ASP A 99 6.23 1.33 7.60
CA ASP A 99 5.10 0.45 7.85
C ASP A 99 5.34 -0.95 7.34
N ALA A 100 6.01 -1.09 6.17
CA ALA A 100 6.40 -2.40 5.67
C ALA A 100 7.33 -3.13 6.63
N MET A 101 8.37 -2.46 7.11
CA MET A 101 9.29 -3.04 8.09
C MET A 101 8.62 -3.35 9.41
N SER A 102 7.71 -2.50 9.88
CA SER A 102 6.96 -2.68 11.11
C SER A 102 6.02 -3.88 11.02
N ALA A 103 5.23 -3.95 9.93
CA ALA A 103 4.35 -5.08 9.65
C ALA A 103 5.15 -6.39 9.54
N TYR A 104 6.24 -6.41 8.79
CA TYR A 104 7.13 -7.57 8.68
C TYR A 104 7.62 -8.03 10.04
N GLN A 105 8.16 -7.12 10.85
CA GLN A 105 8.69 -7.45 12.17
C GLN A 105 7.62 -8.05 13.08
N MET A 106 6.40 -7.50 13.08
CA MET A 106 5.30 -8.01 13.88
C MET A 106 4.77 -9.36 13.35
N LEU A 107 4.74 -9.55 12.02
CA LEU A 107 4.26 -10.79 11.40
C LEU A 107 5.31 -11.90 11.38
N LYS A 108 6.59 -11.59 11.65
CA LYS A 108 7.67 -12.57 11.67
C LYS A 108 7.32 -13.75 12.60
N GLY A 109 7.46 -14.97 12.07
CA GLY A 109 7.14 -16.20 12.77
C GLY A 109 7.56 -17.43 11.96
N ASN A 110 6.81 -18.53 12.10
CA ASN A 110 7.13 -19.80 11.44
C ASN A 110 6.81 -19.83 9.93
N TYR A 111 6.10 -18.83 9.43
CA TYR A 111 5.68 -18.74 8.03
C TYR A 111 6.30 -17.51 7.37
N THR A 112 6.57 -17.64 6.07
CA THR A 112 6.98 -16.52 5.23
C THR A 112 5.80 -15.58 5.03
N ASN A 113 5.99 -14.32 5.39
CA ASN A 113 5.01 -13.24 5.17
C ASN A 113 5.68 -12.13 4.38
N PRO A 114 5.59 -12.15 3.03
CA PRO A 114 6.06 -11.07 2.18
C PRO A 114 5.39 -9.76 2.54
N VAL A 115 6.19 -8.72 2.80
CA VAL A 115 5.69 -7.37 3.06
C VAL A 115 6.48 -6.40 2.19
N VAL A 116 5.75 -5.56 1.48
CA VAL A 116 6.29 -4.53 0.58
C VAL A 116 5.58 -3.21 0.82
N SER A 117 6.17 -2.10 0.37
CA SER A 117 5.46 -0.83 0.37
C SER A 117 5.42 -0.16 -1.00
N LEU A 118 4.45 0.72 -1.14
CA LEU A 118 4.33 1.63 -2.28
C LEU A 118 5.46 2.67 -2.24
N PRO A 119 5.95 3.13 -3.41
CA PRO A 119 6.98 4.18 -3.46
C PRO A 119 6.42 5.56 -3.09
N SER A 120 5.12 5.76 -3.21
CA SER A 120 4.42 7.01 -2.90
C SER A 120 2.94 6.76 -2.63
N ALA A 121 2.25 7.73 -1.99
CA ALA A 121 0.81 7.71 -1.78
C ALA A 121 0.00 7.76 -3.10
N THR A 122 0.64 8.17 -4.20
CA THR A 122 0.01 8.21 -5.54
C THR A 122 0.81 7.33 -6.51
N PRO A 123 0.57 6.00 -6.49
CA PRO A 123 1.32 5.06 -7.32
C PRO A 123 1.07 5.29 -8.81
N SER A 124 2.13 5.21 -9.60
CA SER A 124 2.06 5.41 -11.06
C SER A 124 1.35 4.24 -11.77
N LYS A 125 0.83 4.49 -12.98
CA LYS A 125 0.31 3.42 -13.84
C LYS A 125 1.39 2.37 -14.14
N ALA A 126 2.63 2.83 -14.38
CA ALA A 126 3.77 1.96 -14.67
C ALA A 126 4.09 0.98 -13.51
N LEU A 127 3.87 1.40 -12.25
CA LEU A 127 4.01 0.50 -11.10
C LEU A 127 3.08 -0.70 -11.23
N TRP A 128 1.80 -0.44 -11.51
CA TRP A 128 0.80 -1.49 -11.61
C TRP A 128 1.07 -2.42 -12.78
N GLU A 129 1.45 -1.87 -13.93
CA GLU A 129 1.81 -2.68 -15.11
C GLU A 129 3.00 -3.61 -14.83
N LYS A 130 4.04 -3.11 -14.15
CA LYS A 130 5.25 -3.87 -13.86
C LYS A 130 5.08 -4.89 -12.73
N CYS A 131 4.35 -4.52 -11.67
CA CYS A 131 4.23 -5.35 -10.46
C CYS A 131 3.02 -6.28 -10.47
N SER A 132 2.09 -6.15 -11.43
CA SER A 132 0.83 -6.90 -11.45
C SER A 132 1.03 -8.42 -11.42
N SER A 133 1.89 -8.98 -12.26
CA SER A 133 2.13 -10.42 -12.31
C SER A 133 2.70 -10.96 -11.00
N TRP A 134 3.58 -10.19 -10.35
CA TRP A 134 4.13 -10.55 -9.05
C TRP A 134 3.06 -10.49 -7.95
N LEU A 135 2.26 -9.43 -7.89
CA LEU A 135 1.16 -9.30 -6.94
C LEU A 135 0.08 -10.38 -7.17
N ASP A 136 -0.22 -10.69 -8.41
CA ASP A 136 -1.23 -11.70 -8.76
C ASP A 136 -0.80 -13.15 -8.45
N SER A 137 0.50 -13.38 -8.25
CA SER A 137 1.03 -14.69 -7.85
C SER A 137 0.63 -15.14 -6.44
N PHE A 138 0.10 -14.22 -5.61
CA PHE A 138 -0.37 -14.51 -4.27
C PHE A 138 -1.89 -14.77 -4.27
N GLU A 139 -2.37 -15.60 -3.33
CA GLU A 139 -3.81 -15.88 -3.17
C GLU A 139 -4.56 -14.65 -2.67
N LYS A 140 -3.94 -13.87 -1.76
CA LYS A 140 -4.52 -12.65 -1.21
C LYS A 140 -3.47 -11.55 -1.11
N ILE A 141 -3.93 -10.34 -1.33
CA ILE A 141 -3.18 -9.10 -1.12
C ILE A 141 -3.79 -8.40 0.09
N ILE A 142 -3.03 -8.31 1.17
CA ILE A 142 -3.47 -7.70 2.42
C ILE A 142 -2.98 -6.25 2.43
N LEU A 143 -3.88 -5.29 2.38
CA LEU A 143 -3.56 -3.87 2.44
C LEU A 143 -3.52 -3.40 3.89
N SER A 144 -2.39 -2.87 4.31
CA SER A 144 -2.22 -2.13 5.56
C SER A 144 -1.88 -0.68 5.22
N VAL A 145 -2.89 0.06 4.78
CA VAL A 145 -2.83 1.47 4.36
C VAL A 145 -3.69 2.31 5.27
N ASP A 146 -3.39 3.60 5.37
CA ASP A 146 -4.13 4.55 6.21
C ASP A 146 -5.63 4.57 5.89
N ASN A 147 -6.44 4.86 6.90
CA ASN A 147 -7.90 4.94 6.72
C ASN A 147 -8.33 6.36 6.31
N ASP A 148 -7.72 6.85 5.23
CA ASP A 148 -7.98 8.16 4.64
C ASP A 148 -8.33 8.04 3.14
N GLU A 149 -8.51 9.18 2.47
CA GLU A 149 -8.87 9.23 1.05
C GLU A 149 -7.81 8.57 0.17
N ALA A 150 -6.52 8.78 0.46
CA ALA A 150 -5.42 8.19 -0.32
C ALA A 150 -5.40 6.66 -0.18
N GLY A 151 -5.50 6.13 1.04
CA GLY A 151 -5.59 4.70 1.30
C GLY A 151 -6.84 4.05 0.69
N ASN A 152 -7.98 4.76 0.69
CA ASN A 152 -9.19 4.31 0.02
C ASN A 152 -9.02 4.25 -1.51
N ALA A 153 -8.38 5.25 -2.11
CA ALA A 153 -8.08 5.26 -3.55
C ALA A 153 -7.14 4.13 -3.96
N ILE A 154 -6.11 3.84 -3.14
CA ILE A 154 -5.20 2.71 -3.34
C ILE A 154 -5.98 1.39 -3.27
N ALA A 155 -6.81 1.20 -2.26
CA ALA A 155 -7.60 -0.02 -2.08
C ALA A 155 -8.59 -0.25 -3.24
N ALA A 156 -9.29 0.79 -3.69
CA ALA A 156 -10.19 0.73 -4.83
C ALA A 156 -9.44 0.38 -6.12
N LYS A 157 -8.30 1.04 -6.37
CA LYS A 157 -7.46 0.75 -7.54
C LYS A 157 -6.97 -0.70 -7.55
N MET A 158 -6.47 -1.17 -6.42
CA MET A 158 -5.99 -2.56 -6.31
C MET A 158 -7.12 -3.57 -6.44
N SER A 159 -8.29 -3.31 -5.88
CA SER A 159 -9.46 -4.19 -6.00
C SER A 159 -9.93 -4.33 -7.44
N ASN A 160 -9.84 -3.25 -8.24
CA ASN A 160 -10.14 -3.30 -9.67
C ASN A 160 -9.10 -4.11 -10.47
N LEU A 161 -7.82 -4.03 -10.09
CA LEU A 161 -6.75 -4.77 -10.75
C LEU A 161 -6.70 -6.25 -10.35
N PHE A 162 -7.04 -6.56 -9.09
CA PHE A 162 -6.99 -7.91 -8.51
C PHE A 162 -8.36 -8.29 -7.91
N PRO A 163 -9.37 -8.53 -8.74
CA PRO A 163 -10.72 -8.84 -8.27
C PRO A 163 -10.71 -10.03 -7.30
N ASN A 164 -11.43 -9.87 -6.19
CA ASN A 164 -11.57 -10.87 -5.13
C ASN A 164 -10.32 -11.21 -4.30
N LYS A 165 -9.15 -10.64 -4.59
CA LYS A 165 -7.90 -10.92 -3.88
C LYS A 165 -7.53 -9.88 -2.83
N VAL A 166 -8.13 -8.68 -2.85
CA VAL A 166 -7.76 -7.56 -2.00
C VAL A 166 -8.52 -7.57 -0.69
N TYR A 167 -7.77 -7.53 0.41
CA TYR A 167 -8.26 -7.48 1.78
C TYR A 167 -7.64 -6.28 2.48
N ARG A 168 -8.35 -5.63 3.39
CA ARG A 168 -7.85 -4.48 4.14
C ARG A 168 -7.79 -4.79 5.63
N VAL A 169 -6.67 -4.45 6.24
CA VAL A 169 -6.48 -4.51 7.70
C VAL A 169 -7.31 -3.39 8.32
N PRO A 170 -8.19 -3.70 9.31
CA PRO A 170 -8.86 -2.64 10.05
C PRO A 170 -7.87 -1.94 10.98
N HIS A 171 -7.72 -0.64 10.81
CA HIS A 171 -6.90 0.24 11.65
C HIS A 171 -7.85 1.06 12.55
N ASP A 172 -8.34 0.45 13.64
CA ASP A 172 -9.35 1.09 14.50
C ASP A 172 -8.73 2.05 15.52
N LYS A 173 -7.68 1.59 16.22
CA LYS A 173 -7.04 2.32 17.32
C LYS A 173 -5.73 2.99 16.91
N TYR A 174 -5.00 2.38 16.02
CA TYR A 174 -3.70 2.83 15.54
C TYR A 174 -3.78 3.16 14.07
N LYS A 175 -3.18 4.26 13.66
CA LYS A 175 -3.29 4.80 12.31
C LYS A 175 -2.61 3.88 11.27
N ASP A 176 -1.43 3.37 11.61
CA ASP A 176 -0.56 2.61 10.71
C ASP A 176 0.15 1.46 11.44
N ALA A 177 0.86 0.62 10.70
CA ALA A 177 1.59 -0.51 11.26
C ALA A 177 2.71 -0.09 12.21
N ASN A 178 3.33 1.06 11.99
CA ASN A 178 4.40 1.53 12.86
C ASN A 178 3.88 1.98 14.23
N GLU A 179 2.72 2.61 14.31
CA GLU A 179 2.10 2.97 15.59
C GLU A 179 1.79 1.72 16.44
N PHE A 180 1.31 0.62 15.84
CA PHE A 180 1.17 -0.66 16.55
C PHE A 180 2.49 -1.15 17.14
N LEU A 181 3.57 -1.04 16.34
CA LEU A 181 4.89 -1.50 16.77
C LEU A 181 5.45 -0.64 17.90
N GLU A 182 5.40 0.70 17.78
CA GLU A 182 5.87 1.64 18.81
C GLU A 182 5.07 1.49 20.11
N ALA A 183 3.76 1.19 20.02
CA ALA A 183 2.90 0.88 21.15
C ALA A 183 3.11 -0.54 21.71
N ARG A 184 4.02 -1.34 21.17
CA ARG A 184 4.26 -2.76 21.55
C ARG A 184 3.03 -3.66 21.42
N GLN A 185 2.18 -3.38 20.44
CA GLN A 185 0.91 -4.07 20.20
C GLN A 185 1.00 -5.06 19.00
N ALA A 186 2.11 -5.78 18.90
CA ALA A 186 2.33 -6.73 17.81
C ALA A 186 1.22 -7.81 17.72
N GLN A 187 0.69 -8.29 18.86
CA GLN A 187 -0.39 -9.26 18.84
C GLN A 187 -1.71 -8.66 18.34
N ALA A 188 -1.99 -7.41 18.71
CA ALA A 188 -3.17 -6.70 18.19
C ALA A 188 -3.08 -6.48 16.68
N PHE A 189 -1.89 -6.11 16.17
CA PHE A 189 -1.67 -6.03 14.72
C PHE A 189 -1.87 -7.39 14.02
N LYS A 190 -1.32 -8.48 14.57
CA LYS A 190 -1.53 -9.83 14.03
C LYS A 190 -3.02 -10.18 13.97
N ASN A 191 -3.77 -9.90 15.03
CA ASN A 191 -5.21 -10.17 15.08
C ASN A 191 -5.96 -9.34 13.99
N ALA A 192 -5.62 -8.07 13.85
CA ALA A 192 -6.19 -7.20 12.81
C ALA A 192 -5.83 -7.72 11.40
N TRP A 193 -4.60 -8.14 11.18
CA TRP A 193 -4.12 -8.68 9.92
C TRP A 193 -4.83 -10.00 9.53
N TYR A 194 -4.98 -10.94 10.47
CA TYR A 194 -5.76 -12.17 10.24
C TYR A 194 -7.25 -11.89 10.08
N GLY A 195 -7.75 -10.85 10.72
CA GLY A 195 -9.12 -10.34 10.60
C GLY A 195 -9.36 -9.42 9.39
N ALA A 196 -8.38 -9.27 8.49
CA ALA A 196 -8.51 -8.41 7.32
C ALA A 196 -9.75 -8.80 6.50
N LYS A 197 -10.56 -7.79 6.16
CA LYS A 197 -11.81 -7.95 5.43
C LYS A 197 -11.60 -7.73 3.95
N LYS A 198 -12.31 -8.51 3.12
CA LYS A 198 -12.31 -8.31 1.68
C LYS A 198 -12.75 -6.88 1.38
N PHE A 199 -11.95 -6.16 0.61
CA PHE A 199 -12.30 -4.81 0.18
C PHE A 199 -13.19 -4.89 -1.06
N VAL A 200 -14.33 -4.23 -1.00
CA VAL A 200 -15.27 -4.08 -2.11
C VAL A 200 -15.46 -2.60 -2.34
N PRO A 201 -15.14 -2.07 -3.53
CA PRO A 201 -15.42 -0.69 -3.88
C PRO A 201 -16.91 -0.35 -3.77
N GLU A 202 -17.24 0.85 -3.34
CA GLU A 202 -18.63 1.29 -3.12
C GLU A 202 -19.50 1.24 -4.38
N ASN A 203 -18.85 1.35 -5.55
CA ASN A 203 -19.55 1.28 -6.85
C ASN A 203 -19.79 -0.15 -7.35
N ILE A 204 -19.44 -1.16 -6.58
CA ILE A 204 -19.70 -2.56 -6.92
C ILE A 204 -20.80 -3.11 -6.02
N LEU A 205 -21.91 -3.52 -6.63
CA LEU A 205 -22.97 -4.23 -5.94
C LEU A 205 -22.49 -5.64 -5.59
N ASN A 206 -22.41 -5.96 -4.31
CA ASN A 206 -21.86 -7.22 -3.83
C ASN A 206 -22.86 -8.09 -3.09
N THR A 207 -24.10 -7.63 -2.92
CA THR A 207 -25.20 -8.35 -2.30
C THR A 207 -26.47 -8.29 -3.15
N SER A 208 -27.29 -9.35 -3.07
CA SER A 208 -28.60 -9.38 -3.73
C SER A 208 -29.50 -8.22 -3.27
N ASP A 209 -29.41 -7.84 -2.00
CA ASP A 209 -30.22 -6.76 -1.43
C ASP A 209 -29.83 -5.39 -2.02
N GLN A 210 -28.52 -5.13 -2.19
CA GLN A 210 -28.04 -3.92 -2.86
C GLN A 210 -28.50 -3.86 -4.33
N PHE A 211 -28.45 -4.99 -5.02
CA PHE A 211 -28.94 -5.09 -6.40
C PHE A 211 -30.46 -4.84 -6.45
N LEU A 212 -31.23 -5.48 -5.58
CA LEU A 212 -32.68 -5.32 -5.52
C LEU A 212 -33.08 -3.90 -5.13
N SER A 213 -32.35 -3.24 -4.21
CA SER A 213 -32.56 -1.85 -3.84
C SER A 213 -32.36 -0.94 -5.06
N LEU A 214 -31.22 -1.07 -5.74
CA LEU A 214 -30.93 -0.29 -6.94
C LEU A 214 -31.97 -0.52 -8.03
N TYR A 215 -32.38 -1.77 -8.25
CA TYR A 215 -33.41 -2.11 -9.24
C TYR A 215 -34.78 -1.47 -8.91
N ARG A 216 -35.17 -1.45 -7.64
CA ARG A 216 -36.42 -0.81 -7.19
C ARG A 216 -36.39 0.71 -7.26
N ASP A 217 -35.21 1.30 -6.98
CA ASP A 217 -35.02 2.74 -6.93
C ASP A 217 -34.69 3.34 -8.32
N THR A 218 -34.43 2.48 -9.33
CA THR A 218 -34.21 2.94 -10.71
C THR A 218 -35.59 3.32 -11.30
N PRO A 219 -35.78 4.57 -11.73
CA PRO A 219 -37.03 4.99 -12.35
C PRO A 219 -37.31 4.13 -13.60
N GLU A 220 -38.59 3.80 -13.80
CA GLU A 220 -39.01 3.19 -15.05
C GLU A 220 -38.58 4.09 -16.23
N HIS A 221 -37.88 3.49 -17.19
CA HIS A 221 -37.46 4.22 -18.37
C HIS A 221 -38.69 4.74 -19.11
N GLN A 222 -38.75 6.06 -19.30
CA GLN A 222 -39.75 6.65 -20.17
C GLN A 222 -39.30 6.52 -21.62
N TYR A 223 -40.08 5.79 -22.39
CA TYR A 223 -39.82 5.64 -23.82
C TYR A 223 -40.48 6.77 -24.58
N VAL A 224 -39.72 7.45 -25.43
CA VAL A 224 -40.22 8.47 -26.34
C VAL A 224 -40.50 7.80 -27.68
N PRO A 225 -41.76 7.83 -28.19
CA PRO A 225 -42.05 7.25 -29.49
C PRO A 225 -41.24 7.92 -30.59
N THR A 226 -40.74 7.14 -31.51
CA THR A 226 -39.99 7.63 -32.68
C THR A 226 -40.88 8.34 -33.68
N GLY A 227 -42.19 8.20 -33.56
CA GLY A 227 -43.17 8.69 -34.52
C GLY A 227 -43.42 7.76 -35.71
N ILE A 228 -42.77 6.61 -35.72
CA ILE A 228 -42.93 5.56 -36.75
C ILE A 228 -43.54 4.35 -36.06
N GLN A 229 -44.86 4.16 -36.13
CA GLN A 229 -45.57 3.14 -35.41
C GLN A 229 -44.96 1.74 -35.55
N ALA A 230 -44.65 1.34 -36.78
CA ALA A 230 -44.06 0.03 -37.07
C ALA A 230 -42.66 -0.19 -36.42
N LEU A 231 -41.96 0.88 -36.08
CA LEU A 231 -40.69 0.83 -35.36
C LEU A 231 -40.93 0.81 -33.86
N ASP A 232 -41.81 1.66 -33.36
CA ASP A 232 -42.17 1.77 -31.95
C ASP A 232 -42.74 0.45 -31.40
N ASP A 233 -43.55 -0.25 -32.22
CA ASP A 233 -44.10 -1.57 -31.90
C ASP A 233 -43.01 -2.67 -31.73
N LYS A 234 -41.83 -2.47 -32.32
CA LYS A 234 -40.71 -3.42 -32.23
C LYS A 234 -39.68 -3.10 -31.17
N ILE A 235 -39.46 -1.80 -30.86
CA ILE A 235 -38.40 -1.36 -29.96
C ILE A 235 -38.91 -0.64 -28.72
N MET A 236 -40.26 -0.57 -28.54
CA MET A 236 -40.92 0.15 -27.44
C MET A 236 -40.60 1.65 -27.38
N GLY A 237 -40.06 2.26 -28.46
CA GLY A 237 -39.60 3.64 -28.48
C GLY A 237 -38.12 3.79 -28.11
N LEU A 238 -37.65 5.05 -28.03
CA LEU A 238 -36.28 5.40 -27.65
C LEU A 238 -36.19 5.65 -26.14
N MET A 239 -35.13 5.15 -25.52
CA MET A 239 -34.83 5.48 -24.14
C MET A 239 -34.40 6.95 -24.04
N GLN A 240 -34.94 7.66 -23.07
CA GLN A 240 -34.56 9.02 -22.68
C GLN A 240 -33.40 8.99 -21.70
#